data_fe43ae7449efe8898e3ca1463e969550
#
_entry.id   fe43ae7449efe8898e3ca1463e969550
#
_cell.length_a   1.000
_cell.length_b   1.000
_cell.length_c   1.000
_cell.angle_alpha   90.00
_cell.angle_beta   90.00
_cell.angle_gamma   90.00
#
_symmetry.space_group_name_H-M   'P 1'
#
loop_
_entity.id
_entity.type
_entity.pdbx_description
1 polymer ?
#
loop_
_entity_poly.entity_id
_entity_poly.type
_entity_poly.pdbx_seq_one_letter_code
_entity_poly.pdbx_strand_id
1 'polypeptide(L)'
;MAENGKVKAGDWRKDRYRGEKMVHTADRIYGIDVSRYQHEKGKKKFRLDWTKVRVIGLGSGRRSAGDINYRISFAYIKSTEGVTVRNRYFASDYVNAKKRGIAVGAYHFFSTRSSAAAQAHFFLRHTALRVGDMPPVLDVEPSDAQIKQMGGPEVMFRAIRTWLNIVRNATGTKPVLYVSQNFVNRYLSAAPDIKGNYPVWIARYGQYRPDVRLAFWQLTPYGKVRGIQGDVDVNVFNGYKEQFAEFLQKETIKK
;
A
#
# COMPACT_ATOMS: atom_id res chain seq x y z
N MET A 1 16.35 6.46 -5.83
CA MET A 1 17.77 6.07 -5.82
C MET A 1 18.44 6.82 -4.70
N ALA A 2 19.26 6.16 -3.91
CA ALA A 2 20.06 6.85 -2.91
C ALA A 2 21.46 7.07 -3.48
N GLU A 3 21.87 8.30 -3.57
CA GLU A 3 23.22 8.70 -3.90
C GLU A 3 23.72 9.51 -2.70
N ASN A 4 24.81 9.06 -2.06
CA ASN A 4 25.36 9.70 -0.86
C ASN A 4 24.36 9.94 0.28
N GLY A 5 23.51 8.95 0.58
CA GLY A 5 22.49 9.07 1.62
C GLY A 5 21.30 9.97 1.30
N LYS A 6 21.20 10.44 0.05
CA LYS A 6 20.07 11.25 -0.43
C LYS A 6 19.26 10.50 -1.48
N VAL A 7 17.98 10.73 -1.51
CA VAL A 7 17.06 10.15 -2.49
C VAL A 7 16.23 11.24 -3.16
N LYS A 8 15.89 11.03 -4.43
CA LYS A 8 14.93 11.89 -5.11
C LYS A 8 13.53 11.66 -4.56
N ALA A 9 12.86 12.71 -4.15
CA ALA A 9 11.47 12.66 -3.79
C ALA A 9 10.59 13.07 -4.98
N GLY A 10 9.43 12.49 -5.06
CA GLY A 10 8.42 12.83 -6.04
C GLY A 10 7.31 13.71 -5.46
N ASP A 11 6.30 13.94 -6.26
CA ASP A 11 5.08 14.64 -5.86
C ASP A 11 3.88 13.75 -6.14
N TRP A 12 3.23 13.25 -5.09
CA TRP A 12 2.06 12.35 -5.16
C TRP A 12 0.85 12.99 -5.88
N ARG A 13 0.81 14.33 -5.97
CA ARG A 13 -0.26 15.08 -6.64
C ARG A 13 -0.17 15.04 -8.16
N LYS A 14 0.99 14.69 -8.71
CA LYS A 14 1.26 14.67 -10.15
C LYS A 14 1.12 13.26 -10.70
N ASP A 15 0.72 13.14 -11.96
CA ASP A 15 0.54 11.86 -12.65
C ASP A 15 1.86 11.13 -12.93
N ARG A 16 2.98 11.76 -12.62
CA ARG A 16 4.32 11.21 -12.81
C ARG A 16 5.29 11.63 -11.72
N TYR A 17 6.24 10.77 -11.44
CA TYR A 17 7.34 11.07 -10.55
C TYR A 17 8.22 12.19 -11.13
N ARG A 18 8.37 13.28 -10.38
CA ARG A 18 9.36 14.32 -10.62
C ARG A 18 10.24 14.44 -9.39
N GLY A 19 11.47 13.97 -9.49
CA GLY A 19 12.46 14.18 -8.43
C GLY A 19 13.02 15.59 -8.55
N GLU A 20 12.43 16.52 -7.81
CA GLU A 20 12.84 17.92 -7.85
C GLU A 20 13.86 18.27 -6.77
N LYS A 21 13.93 17.48 -5.71
CA LYS A 21 14.81 17.73 -4.57
C LYS A 21 15.45 16.45 -4.07
N MET A 22 16.72 16.52 -3.74
CA MET A 22 17.42 15.45 -3.03
C MET A 22 17.16 15.59 -1.54
N VAL A 23 16.71 14.52 -0.90
CA VAL A 23 16.51 14.48 0.55
C VAL A 23 17.32 13.35 1.15
N HIS A 24 17.73 13.53 2.40
CA HIS A 24 18.39 12.46 3.14
C HIS A 24 17.43 11.27 3.29
N THR A 25 17.94 10.03 3.23
CA THR A 25 17.09 8.83 3.37
C THR A 25 16.31 8.78 4.67
N ALA A 26 16.87 9.34 5.75
CA ALA A 26 16.22 9.44 7.05
C ALA A 26 14.99 10.39 7.06
N ASP A 27 14.91 11.33 6.10
CA ASP A 27 13.82 12.30 6.02
C ASP A 27 12.62 11.79 5.21
N ARG A 28 12.74 10.59 4.65
CA ARG A 28 11.64 9.95 3.92
C ARG A 28 10.55 9.48 4.87
N ILE A 29 9.33 9.48 4.36
CA ILE A 29 8.16 9.00 5.09
C ILE A 29 8.02 7.50 4.85
N TYR A 30 8.49 6.72 5.82
CA TYR A 30 8.41 5.27 5.76
C TYR A 30 7.11 4.75 6.34
N GLY A 31 6.64 3.67 5.76
CA GLY A 31 5.51 2.89 6.23
C GLY A 31 5.76 1.40 6.05
N ILE A 32 4.81 0.62 6.50
CA ILE A 32 4.78 -0.84 6.34
C ILE A 32 3.42 -1.29 5.87
N ASP A 33 3.37 -2.45 5.25
CA ASP A 33 2.12 -3.18 5.15
C ASP A 33 2.23 -4.53 5.85
N VAL A 34 1.13 -4.92 6.49
CA VAL A 34 1.06 -6.13 7.30
C VAL A 34 -0.23 -6.89 7.09
N SER A 35 -0.17 -8.18 7.31
CA SER A 35 -1.30 -9.09 7.22
C SER A 35 -1.22 -10.16 8.31
N ARG A 36 -2.01 -11.21 8.21
CA ARG A 36 -1.88 -12.37 9.10
C ARG A 36 -0.50 -13.03 9.06
N TYR A 37 0.25 -12.86 7.97
CA TYR A 37 1.56 -13.49 7.80
C TYR A 37 2.60 -13.00 8.81
N GLN A 38 2.47 -11.78 9.31
CA GLN A 38 3.32 -11.28 10.38
C GLN A 38 2.93 -11.85 11.76
N HIS A 39 1.73 -12.42 11.88
CA HIS A 39 1.24 -13.05 13.10
C HIS A 39 1.33 -14.58 13.11
N GLU A 40 1.52 -15.22 11.95
CA GLU A 40 1.46 -16.67 11.81
C GLU A 40 2.53 -17.20 10.87
N LYS A 41 3.29 -18.18 11.35
CA LYS A 41 4.24 -18.93 10.54
C LYS A 41 4.10 -20.44 10.84
N GLY A 42 3.38 -21.14 9.96
CA GLY A 42 2.95 -22.51 10.23
C GLY A 42 2.06 -22.56 11.46
N LYS A 43 2.44 -23.37 12.46
CA LYS A 43 1.72 -23.48 13.75
C LYS A 43 2.09 -22.40 14.77
N LYS A 44 3.16 -21.64 14.52
CA LYS A 44 3.65 -20.59 15.44
C LYS A 44 2.84 -19.31 15.26
N LYS A 45 2.49 -18.69 16.41
CA LYS A 45 1.81 -17.39 16.45
C LYS A 45 2.75 -16.35 17.05
N PHE A 46 2.71 -15.16 16.52
CA PHE A 46 3.51 -14.02 16.97
C PHE A 46 2.59 -12.83 17.28
N ARG A 47 3.00 -12.02 18.20
CA ARG A 47 2.33 -10.75 18.50
C ARG A 47 3.17 -9.60 17.95
N LEU A 48 2.54 -8.69 17.22
CA LEU A 48 3.19 -7.45 16.81
C LEU A 48 3.26 -6.49 18.00
N ASP A 49 4.45 -5.98 18.27
CA ASP A 49 4.66 -4.96 19.30
C ASP A 49 4.74 -3.58 18.65
N TRP A 50 3.58 -2.97 18.46
CA TRP A 50 3.45 -1.63 17.86
C TRP A 50 4.12 -0.52 18.68
N THR A 51 4.52 -0.80 19.93
CA THR A 51 5.25 0.18 20.76
C THR A 51 6.69 0.37 20.32
N LYS A 52 7.24 -0.62 19.61
CA LYS A 52 8.65 -0.68 19.22
C LYS A 52 8.88 -0.50 17.72
N VAL A 53 7.81 -0.39 16.91
CA VAL A 53 7.94 -0.45 15.45
C VAL A 53 8.85 0.64 14.88
N ARG A 54 9.93 0.20 14.25
CA ARG A 54 10.89 1.02 13.51
C ARG A 54 11.53 0.16 12.42
N VAL A 55 11.75 0.72 11.25
CA VAL A 55 12.51 0.02 10.19
C VAL A 55 13.98 -0.04 10.61
N ILE A 56 14.51 -1.25 10.73
CA ILE A 56 15.91 -1.52 11.13
C ILE A 56 16.70 -2.25 10.03
N GLY A 57 16.08 -2.52 8.88
CA GLY A 57 16.74 -3.10 7.72
C GLY A 57 15.82 -3.04 6.50
N LEU A 58 16.38 -2.86 5.30
CA LEU A 58 15.66 -2.76 4.03
C LEU A 58 15.86 -3.97 3.11
N GLY A 59 16.30 -5.11 3.64
CA GLY A 59 16.45 -6.34 2.88
C GLY A 59 17.80 -7.03 3.07
N SER A 60 17.97 -8.17 2.41
CA SER A 60 19.11 -9.08 2.55
C SER A 60 20.34 -8.72 1.69
N GLY A 61 20.42 -7.54 1.14
CA GLY A 61 21.59 -7.10 0.37
C GLY A 61 22.83 -6.96 1.26
N ARG A 62 24.03 -7.34 0.78
CA ARG A 62 25.33 -7.18 1.44
C ARG A 62 25.71 -5.73 1.81
N ARG A 63 24.82 -4.79 1.58
CA ARG A 63 24.92 -3.38 2.00
C ARG A 63 23.84 -3.09 3.02
N SER A 64 24.00 -3.63 4.20
CA SER A 64 23.45 -3.02 5.41
C SER A 64 24.18 -1.70 5.57
N ALA A 65 23.70 -0.66 4.93
CA ALA A 65 24.26 0.68 5.10
C ALA A 65 23.89 1.14 6.50
N GLY A 66 24.83 1.03 7.44
CA GLY A 66 24.74 1.63 8.76
C GLY A 66 23.54 1.21 9.62
N ASP A 67 23.45 1.77 10.79
CA ASP A 67 22.34 1.57 11.74
C ASP A 67 21.06 2.24 11.22
N ILE A 68 20.29 1.50 10.43
CA ILE A 68 18.96 1.94 9.98
C ILE A 68 18.03 1.95 11.19
N ASN A 69 17.36 3.07 11.43
CA ASN A 69 16.41 3.23 12.51
C ASN A 69 15.31 4.24 12.11
N TYR A 70 14.59 3.94 11.02
CA TYR A 70 13.60 4.87 10.50
C TYR A 70 12.25 4.74 11.21
N ARG A 71 11.63 5.90 11.49
CA ARG A 71 10.28 5.97 12.04
C ARG A 71 9.28 5.44 11.01
N ILE A 72 8.31 4.65 11.49
CA ILE A 72 7.13 4.28 10.71
C ILE A 72 6.06 5.33 10.93
N SER A 73 5.67 6.00 9.83
CA SER A 73 4.69 7.09 9.84
C SER A 73 3.32 6.63 9.39
N PHE A 74 3.24 5.55 8.59
CA PHE A 74 1.97 4.98 8.14
C PHE A 74 2.04 3.44 8.09
N ALA A 75 0.86 2.81 8.15
CA ALA A 75 0.71 1.38 7.99
C ALA A 75 -0.55 1.05 7.20
N TYR A 76 -0.42 0.17 6.21
CA TYR A 76 -1.56 -0.49 5.59
C TYR A 76 -1.73 -1.90 6.16
N ILE A 77 -2.97 -2.24 6.54
CA ILE A 77 -3.27 -3.51 7.18
C ILE A 77 -4.28 -4.27 6.31
N LYS A 78 -3.93 -5.52 5.92
CA LYS A 78 -4.87 -6.38 5.21
C LYS A 78 -6.14 -6.55 6.03
N SER A 79 -7.28 -6.24 5.45
CA SER A 79 -8.57 -6.48 6.09
C SER A 79 -9.25 -7.72 5.51
N THR A 80 -9.39 -7.77 4.19
CA THR A 80 -10.15 -8.82 3.51
C THR A 80 -9.48 -9.27 2.21
N GLU A 81 -9.93 -10.44 1.70
CA GLU A 81 -9.55 -10.97 0.39
C GLU A 81 -10.77 -11.66 -0.23
N GLY A 82 -11.06 -11.40 -1.50
CA GLY A 82 -12.22 -11.95 -2.18
C GLY A 82 -13.52 -11.66 -1.42
N VAL A 83 -14.35 -12.68 -1.25
CA VAL A 83 -15.62 -12.56 -0.52
C VAL A 83 -15.71 -13.43 0.72
N THR A 84 -14.59 -14.08 1.11
CA THR A 84 -14.60 -15.08 2.20
C THR A 84 -13.48 -14.89 3.22
N VAL A 85 -12.33 -14.33 2.83
CA VAL A 85 -11.17 -14.23 3.72
C VAL A 85 -11.20 -12.92 4.50
N ARG A 86 -11.08 -13.03 5.82
CA ARG A 86 -10.94 -11.90 6.77
C ARG A 86 -9.65 -12.04 7.54
N ASN A 87 -8.91 -10.96 7.68
CA ASN A 87 -7.77 -10.91 8.58
C ASN A 87 -8.24 -10.73 10.02
N ARG A 88 -8.16 -11.79 10.83
CA ARG A 88 -8.58 -11.78 12.24
C ARG A 88 -7.78 -10.81 13.13
N TYR A 89 -6.60 -10.39 12.69
CA TYR A 89 -5.73 -9.48 13.41
C TYR A 89 -5.96 -8.01 13.06
N PHE A 90 -6.75 -7.72 12.01
CA PHE A 90 -6.98 -6.36 11.52
C PHE A 90 -7.37 -5.39 12.64
N ALA A 91 -8.39 -5.71 13.42
CA ALA A 91 -8.92 -4.81 14.45
C ALA A 91 -7.89 -4.49 15.55
N SER A 92 -7.12 -5.50 15.99
CA SER A 92 -6.09 -5.31 17.00
C SER A 92 -4.92 -4.48 16.48
N ASP A 93 -4.45 -4.75 15.27
CA ASP A 93 -3.35 -4.01 14.64
C ASP A 93 -3.75 -2.56 14.37
N TYR A 94 -4.95 -2.35 13.84
CA TYR A 94 -5.51 -1.03 13.58
C TYR A 94 -5.50 -0.17 14.86
N VAL A 95 -6.08 -0.68 15.95
CA VAL A 95 -6.14 0.06 17.22
C VAL A 95 -4.75 0.34 17.78
N ASN A 96 -3.86 -0.65 17.76
CA ASN A 96 -2.53 -0.51 18.34
C ASN A 96 -1.63 0.42 17.53
N ALA A 97 -1.70 0.39 16.19
CA ALA A 97 -0.98 1.30 15.32
C ALA A 97 -1.45 2.76 15.54
N LYS A 98 -2.77 3.00 15.56
CA LYS A 98 -3.34 4.34 15.81
C LYS A 98 -2.96 4.90 17.17
N LYS A 99 -2.91 4.09 18.23
CA LYS A 99 -2.43 4.51 19.57
C LYS A 99 -0.97 5.00 19.55
N ARG A 100 -0.19 4.71 18.50
CA ARG A 100 1.20 5.17 18.32
C ARG A 100 1.32 6.39 17.40
N GLY A 101 0.21 6.97 16.99
CA GLY A 101 0.20 8.10 16.06
C GLY A 101 0.62 7.71 14.64
N ILE A 102 0.50 6.42 14.28
CA ILE A 102 0.73 5.92 12.95
C ILE A 102 -0.55 6.14 12.13
N ALA A 103 -0.44 6.74 10.94
CA ALA A 103 -1.56 6.85 10.03
C ALA A 103 -1.90 5.46 9.47
N VAL A 104 -3.16 5.05 9.61
CA VAL A 104 -3.56 3.68 9.26
C VAL A 104 -4.54 3.69 8.10
N GLY A 105 -4.34 2.75 7.15
CA GLY A 105 -5.27 2.39 6.10
C GLY A 105 -5.51 0.89 6.06
N ALA A 106 -6.58 0.51 5.38
CA ALA A 106 -6.93 -0.89 5.15
C ALA A 106 -6.77 -1.26 3.70
N TYR A 107 -6.35 -2.50 3.41
CA TYR A 107 -6.35 -3.01 2.05
C TYR A 107 -7.17 -4.28 1.87
N HIS A 108 -7.70 -4.41 0.65
CA HIS A 108 -8.44 -5.56 0.15
C HIS A 108 -7.64 -6.24 -0.95
N PHE A 109 -7.38 -7.52 -0.82
CA PHE A 109 -6.76 -8.32 -1.88
C PHE A 109 -7.82 -8.78 -2.88
N PHE A 110 -7.68 -8.34 -4.11
CA PHE A 110 -8.63 -8.61 -5.18
C PHE A 110 -8.57 -10.06 -5.64
N SER A 111 -9.72 -10.70 -5.70
CA SER A 111 -9.86 -12.06 -6.25
C SER A 111 -10.47 -12.02 -7.66
N THR A 112 -9.86 -12.74 -8.59
CA THR A 112 -10.40 -12.92 -9.95
C THR A 112 -11.57 -13.90 -10.02
N ARG A 113 -11.94 -14.53 -8.88
CA ARG A 113 -12.93 -15.61 -8.81
C ARG A 113 -14.31 -15.17 -8.31
N SER A 114 -14.46 -13.91 -7.96
CA SER A 114 -15.71 -13.39 -7.41
C SER A 114 -16.03 -11.99 -7.93
N SER A 115 -17.30 -11.63 -7.89
CA SER A 115 -17.79 -10.32 -8.36
C SER A 115 -17.10 -9.18 -7.60
N ALA A 116 -16.62 -8.18 -8.33
CA ALA A 116 -15.98 -7.01 -7.73
C ALA A 116 -16.93 -6.21 -6.82
N ALA A 117 -18.22 -6.15 -7.17
CA ALA A 117 -19.22 -5.52 -6.31
C ALA A 117 -19.39 -6.28 -4.98
N ALA A 118 -19.45 -7.61 -5.03
CA ALA A 118 -19.53 -8.43 -3.82
C ALA A 118 -18.27 -8.26 -2.95
N GLN A 119 -17.08 -8.18 -3.57
CA GLN A 119 -15.81 -7.92 -2.86
C GLN A 119 -15.80 -6.54 -2.20
N ALA A 120 -16.26 -5.49 -2.90
CA ALA A 120 -16.34 -4.14 -2.34
C ALA A 120 -17.29 -4.09 -1.13
N HIS A 121 -18.46 -4.70 -1.23
CA HIS A 121 -19.42 -4.78 -0.11
C HIS A 121 -18.88 -5.64 1.04
N PHE A 122 -18.17 -6.74 0.74
CA PHE A 122 -17.51 -7.57 1.76
C PHE A 122 -16.44 -6.78 2.50
N PHE A 123 -15.59 -6.04 1.77
CA PHE A 123 -14.59 -5.14 2.37
C PHE A 123 -15.24 -4.10 3.28
N LEU A 124 -16.20 -3.35 2.79
CA LEU A 124 -16.89 -2.28 3.55
C LEU A 124 -17.58 -2.82 4.82
N ARG A 125 -18.18 -4.00 4.74
CA ARG A 125 -18.88 -4.63 5.87
C ARG A 125 -17.92 -5.10 6.97
N HIS A 126 -16.72 -5.55 6.59
CA HIS A 126 -15.78 -6.19 7.51
C HIS A 126 -14.58 -5.34 7.89
N THR A 127 -14.51 -4.12 7.38
CA THR A 127 -13.44 -3.16 7.67
C THR A 127 -14.03 -1.98 8.44
N ALA A 128 -13.61 -1.83 9.69
CA ALA A 128 -14.06 -0.71 10.54
C ALA A 128 -13.32 0.59 10.14
N LEU A 129 -13.67 1.13 8.98
CA LEU A 129 -13.13 2.39 8.45
C LEU A 129 -13.66 3.58 9.25
N ARG A 130 -12.82 4.59 9.44
CA ARG A 130 -13.18 5.82 10.16
C ARG A 130 -12.75 7.06 9.37
N VAL A 131 -13.49 8.13 9.55
CA VAL A 131 -13.09 9.46 9.06
C VAL A 131 -11.67 9.77 9.56
N GLY A 132 -10.82 10.25 8.66
CA GLY A 132 -9.40 10.52 8.93
C GLY A 132 -8.46 9.32 8.76
N ASP A 133 -8.96 8.11 8.50
CA ASP A 133 -8.10 6.99 8.09
C ASP A 133 -7.54 7.23 6.68
N MET A 134 -6.39 6.63 6.39
CA MET A 134 -5.82 6.68 5.05
C MET A 134 -6.77 6.04 4.02
N PRO A 135 -6.69 6.44 2.74
CA PRO A 135 -7.57 5.90 1.71
C PRO A 135 -7.53 4.36 1.69
N PRO A 136 -8.67 3.69 1.47
CA PRO A 136 -8.68 2.26 1.25
C PRO A 136 -7.81 1.86 0.06
N VAL A 137 -7.23 0.67 0.09
CA VAL A 137 -6.41 0.14 -1.01
C VAL A 137 -7.08 -1.05 -1.64
N LEU A 138 -7.13 -1.07 -2.98
CA LEU A 138 -7.38 -2.26 -3.78
C LEU A 138 -6.04 -2.84 -4.24
N ASP A 139 -5.70 -4.01 -3.73
CA ASP A 139 -4.49 -4.75 -4.06
C ASP A 139 -4.78 -5.72 -5.22
N VAL A 140 -4.18 -5.46 -6.39
CA VAL A 140 -4.49 -6.15 -7.66
C VAL A 140 -3.23 -6.83 -8.20
N GLU A 141 -3.13 -8.13 -7.98
CA GLU A 141 -1.98 -8.96 -8.36
C GLU A 141 -2.35 -10.21 -9.18
N PRO A 142 -3.25 -10.13 -10.18
CA PRO A 142 -3.58 -11.31 -10.96
C PRO A 142 -2.43 -11.71 -11.89
N SER A 143 -2.23 -13.01 -12.06
CA SER A 143 -1.39 -13.54 -13.14
C SER A 143 -2.06 -13.38 -14.50
N ASP A 144 -1.27 -13.43 -15.59
CA ASP A 144 -1.80 -13.37 -16.95
C ASP A 144 -2.85 -14.47 -17.22
N ALA A 145 -2.64 -15.66 -16.67
CA ALA A 145 -3.61 -16.75 -16.78
C ALA A 145 -4.93 -16.42 -16.10
N GLN A 146 -4.89 -15.80 -14.94
CA GLN A 146 -6.10 -15.36 -14.22
C GLN A 146 -6.81 -14.24 -14.98
N ILE A 147 -6.09 -13.28 -15.56
CA ILE A 147 -6.67 -12.23 -16.39
C ILE A 147 -7.39 -12.83 -17.61
N LYS A 148 -6.72 -13.77 -18.30
CA LYS A 148 -7.33 -14.50 -19.42
C LYS A 148 -8.59 -15.26 -19.00
N GLN A 149 -8.56 -15.93 -17.86
CA GLN A 149 -9.69 -16.68 -17.32
C GLN A 149 -10.87 -15.78 -16.94
N MET A 150 -10.62 -14.53 -16.52
CA MET A 150 -11.67 -13.54 -16.30
C MET A 150 -12.37 -13.06 -17.58
N GLY A 151 -11.81 -13.31 -18.76
CA GLY A 151 -12.27 -12.78 -20.05
C GLY A 151 -11.42 -11.63 -20.59
N GLY A 152 -10.21 -11.46 -20.08
CA GLY A 152 -9.23 -10.50 -20.58
C GLY A 152 -9.13 -9.19 -19.79
N PRO A 153 -8.20 -8.30 -20.21
CA PRO A 153 -7.90 -7.07 -19.49
C PRO A 153 -9.08 -6.12 -19.35
N GLU A 154 -9.96 -6.02 -20.36
CA GLU A 154 -11.12 -5.14 -20.31
C GLU A 154 -12.12 -5.56 -19.23
N VAL A 155 -12.36 -6.87 -19.10
CA VAL A 155 -13.23 -7.42 -18.05
C VAL A 155 -12.62 -7.14 -16.67
N MET A 156 -11.32 -7.36 -16.53
CA MET A 156 -10.58 -7.04 -15.31
C MET A 156 -10.71 -5.55 -14.95
N PHE A 157 -10.51 -4.64 -15.89
CA PHE A 157 -10.61 -3.20 -15.61
C PHE A 157 -12.04 -2.76 -15.30
N ARG A 158 -13.07 -3.37 -15.91
CA ARG A 158 -14.46 -3.13 -15.46
C ARG A 158 -14.67 -3.54 -14.01
N ALA A 159 -14.12 -4.69 -13.61
CA ALA A 159 -14.20 -5.16 -12.24
C ALA A 159 -13.47 -4.22 -11.27
N ILE A 160 -12.25 -3.79 -11.60
CA ILE A 160 -11.49 -2.81 -10.81
C ILE A 160 -12.29 -1.51 -10.65
N ARG A 161 -12.83 -0.93 -11.74
CA ARG A 161 -13.66 0.28 -11.69
C ARG A 161 -14.88 0.10 -10.78
N THR A 162 -15.53 -1.04 -10.86
CA THR A 162 -16.70 -1.35 -10.01
C THR A 162 -16.32 -1.27 -8.54
N TRP A 163 -15.25 -1.94 -8.13
CA TRP A 163 -14.79 -1.92 -6.75
C TRP A 163 -14.39 -0.50 -6.30
N LEU A 164 -13.55 0.17 -7.09
CA LEU A 164 -13.07 1.51 -6.80
C LEU A 164 -14.23 2.52 -6.63
N ASN A 165 -15.24 2.46 -7.49
CA ASN A 165 -16.39 3.36 -7.42
C ASN A 165 -17.28 3.10 -6.20
N ILE A 166 -17.57 1.84 -5.87
CA ILE A 166 -18.36 1.48 -4.69
C ILE A 166 -17.67 1.98 -3.42
N VAL A 167 -16.38 1.68 -3.28
CA VAL A 167 -15.63 2.09 -2.07
C VAL A 167 -15.43 3.61 -2.01
N ARG A 168 -15.15 4.26 -3.13
CA ARG A 168 -15.09 5.72 -3.19
C ARG A 168 -16.40 6.37 -2.75
N ASN A 169 -17.54 5.87 -3.24
CA ASN A 169 -18.86 6.41 -2.88
C ASN A 169 -19.17 6.21 -1.40
N ALA A 170 -18.74 5.10 -0.81
CA ALA A 170 -18.94 4.82 0.60
C ALA A 170 -18.02 5.65 1.52
N THR A 171 -16.79 5.93 1.11
CA THR A 171 -15.76 6.55 1.96
C THR A 171 -15.54 8.04 1.69
N GLY A 172 -16.08 8.54 0.58
CA GLY A 172 -15.89 9.93 0.15
C GLY A 172 -14.47 10.26 -0.32
N THR A 173 -13.60 9.25 -0.46
CA THR A 173 -12.24 9.43 -0.97
C THR A 173 -11.89 8.42 -2.06
N LYS A 174 -10.95 8.78 -2.93
CA LYS A 174 -10.47 7.86 -3.97
C LYS A 174 -9.60 6.78 -3.35
N PRO A 175 -9.93 5.48 -3.52
CA PRO A 175 -9.05 4.42 -3.10
C PRO A 175 -7.69 4.47 -3.82
N VAL A 176 -6.67 3.93 -3.18
CA VAL A 176 -5.36 3.70 -3.79
C VAL A 176 -5.38 2.37 -4.54
N LEU A 177 -4.79 2.32 -5.72
CA LEU A 177 -4.59 1.09 -6.47
C LEU A 177 -3.16 0.58 -6.23
N TYR A 178 -3.03 -0.59 -5.58
CA TYR A 178 -1.74 -1.28 -5.47
C TYR A 178 -1.60 -2.28 -6.63
N VAL A 179 -0.47 -2.18 -7.32
CA VAL A 179 -0.13 -3.03 -8.47
C VAL A 179 1.38 -3.24 -8.59
N SER A 180 1.78 -4.31 -9.27
CA SER A 180 3.18 -4.51 -9.61
C SER A 180 3.63 -3.61 -10.77
N GLN A 181 4.95 -3.37 -10.88
CA GLN A 181 5.55 -2.68 -12.02
C GLN A 181 5.20 -3.37 -13.36
N ASN A 182 5.20 -4.70 -13.36
CA ASN A 182 4.85 -5.47 -14.56
C ASN A 182 3.40 -5.21 -14.99
N PHE A 183 2.48 -5.13 -14.03
CA PHE A 183 1.07 -4.80 -14.30
C PHE A 183 0.93 -3.40 -14.92
N VAL A 184 1.65 -2.40 -14.37
CA VAL A 184 1.64 -1.03 -14.91
C VAL A 184 2.11 -1.03 -16.37
N ASN A 185 3.23 -1.69 -16.64
CA ASN A 185 3.83 -1.70 -17.98
C ASN A 185 2.97 -2.42 -19.03
N ARG A 186 2.32 -3.51 -18.63
CA ARG A 186 1.62 -4.39 -19.59
C ARG A 186 0.15 -4.01 -19.78
N TYR A 187 -0.51 -3.53 -18.74
CA TYR A 187 -1.96 -3.42 -18.75
C TYR A 187 -2.49 -2.01 -18.47
N LEU A 188 -1.86 -1.23 -17.59
CA LEU A 188 -2.49 -0.02 -17.05
C LEU A 188 -2.69 1.09 -18.09
N SER A 189 -1.92 1.11 -19.19
CA SER A 189 -2.14 2.03 -20.31
C SER A 189 -3.47 1.83 -21.03
N ALA A 190 -4.07 0.62 -20.94
CA ALA A 190 -5.40 0.34 -21.47
C ALA A 190 -6.55 0.90 -20.61
N ALA A 191 -6.24 1.43 -19.43
CA ALA A 191 -7.20 2.05 -18.50
C ALA A 191 -6.75 3.46 -18.09
N PRO A 192 -6.72 4.44 -19.02
CA PRO A 192 -6.20 5.79 -18.77
C PRO A 192 -6.98 6.53 -17.68
N ASP A 193 -8.26 6.25 -17.53
CA ASP A 193 -9.11 6.78 -16.47
C ASP A 193 -8.68 6.30 -15.07
N ILE A 194 -8.26 5.06 -14.93
CA ILE A 194 -7.71 4.54 -13.66
C ILE A 194 -6.31 5.12 -13.46
N LYS A 195 -5.46 5.04 -14.48
CA LYS A 195 -4.07 5.49 -14.47
C LYS A 195 -3.93 6.97 -14.04
N GLY A 196 -4.79 7.84 -14.59
CA GLY A 196 -4.72 9.29 -14.34
C GLY A 196 -5.49 9.76 -13.11
N ASN A 197 -6.53 9.03 -12.67
CA ASN A 197 -7.43 9.54 -11.63
C ASN A 197 -7.21 8.95 -10.24
N TYR A 198 -6.59 7.79 -10.13
CA TYR A 198 -6.40 7.12 -8.84
C TYR A 198 -4.94 7.18 -8.39
N PRO A 199 -4.69 7.40 -7.08
CA PRO A 199 -3.34 7.27 -6.54
C PRO A 199 -2.87 5.82 -6.70
N VAL A 200 -1.63 5.63 -7.09
CA VAL A 200 -1.02 4.30 -7.28
C VAL A 200 0.00 4.03 -6.20
N TRP A 201 -0.06 2.84 -5.64
CA TRP A 201 0.99 2.25 -4.84
C TRP A 201 1.63 1.12 -5.65
N ILE A 202 2.93 1.22 -5.91
CA ILE A 202 3.62 0.31 -6.80
C ILE A 202 4.57 -0.61 -6.05
N ALA A 203 4.45 -1.93 -6.30
CA ALA A 203 5.47 -2.89 -5.91
C ALA A 203 6.60 -2.84 -6.92
N ARG A 204 7.77 -2.36 -6.47
CA ARG A 204 8.90 -2.16 -7.35
C ARG A 204 10.24 -2.22 -6.63
N TYR A 205 11.14 -2.99 -7.21
CA TYR A 205 12.47 -3.27 -6.67
C TYR A 205 13.61 -2.81 -7.63
N GLY A 206 13.47 -1.66 -8.26
CA GLY A 206 14.46 -1.16 -9.20
C GLY A 206 14.29 0.30 -9.60
N GLN A 207 15.12 0.77 -10.53
CA GLN A 207 15.11 2.13 -11.03
C GLN A 207 14.14 2.28 -12.20
N TYR A 208 13.03 3.00 -12.00
CA TYR A 208 12.12 3.35 -13.07
C TYR A 208 11.25 4.54 -12.66
N ARG A 209 10.82 5.33 -13.61
CA ARG A 209 9.84 6.41 -13.40
C ARG A 209 8.51 5.94 -13.95
N PRO A 210 7.59 5.45 -13.12
CA PRO A 210 6.30 5.01 -13.61
C PRO A 210 5.49 6.22 -14.07
N ASP A 211 4.85 6.09 -15.22
CA ASP A 211 3.89 7.07 -15.73
C ASP A 211 2.52 6.83 -15.08
N VAL A 212 2.44 7.08 -13.78
CA VAL A 212 1.24 6.95 -12.95
C VAL A 212 1.23 8.04 -11.88
N ARG A 213 0.06 8.30 -11.29
CA ARG A 213 -0.08 9.15 -10.10
C ARG A 213 0.45 8.41 -8.87
N LEU A 214 1.78 8.36 -8.75
CA LEU A 214 2.47 7.59 -7.75
C LEU A 214 2.32 8.21 -6.36
N ALA A 215 1.66 7.50 -5.43
CA ALA A 215 1.54 7.90 -4.04
C ALA A 215 2.52 7.15 -3.13
N PHE A 216 2.69 5.84 -3.35
CA PHE A 216 3.54 5.00 -2.51
C PHE A 216 4.38 4.04 -3.34
N TRP A 217 5.55 3.69 -2.80
CA TRP A 217 6.42 2.62 -3.29
C TRP A 217 6.60 1.56 -2.23
N GLN A 218 6.42 0.32 -2.59
CA GLN A 218 6.93 -0.79 -1.81
C GLN A 218 8.39 -1.02 -2.20
N LEU A 219 9.28 -0.76 -1.24
CA LEU A 219 10.72 -0.78 -1.47
C LEU A 219 11.28 -2.19 -1.43
N THR A 220 10.74 -3.03 -0.55
CA THR A 220 11.22 -4.39 -0.33
C THR A 220 10.18 -5.21 0.44
N PRO A 221 10.03 -6.50 0.11
CA PRO A 221 9.25 -7.44 0.91
C PRO A 221 10.10 -8.09 2.03
N TYR A 222 11.39 -7.77 2.14
CA TYR A 222 12.34 -8.39 3.07
C TYR A 222 12.82 -7.43 4.16
N GLY A 223 12.05 -6.39 4.43
CA GLY A 223 12.39 -5.42 5.47
C GLY A 223 12.43 -6.04 6.85
N LYS A 224 13.24 -5.45 7.74
CA LYS A 224 13.28 -5.80 9.15
C LYS A 224 12.72 -4.66 9.97
N VAL A 225 11.74 -4.98 10.80
CA VAL A 225 11.05 -4.01 11.64
C VAL A 225 11.13 -4.43 13.09
N ARG A 226 11.65 -3.56 13.94
CA ARG A 226 11.67 -3.82 15.38
C ARG A 226 10.23 -4.00 15.89
N GLY A 227 9.97 -5.01 16.71
CA GLY A 227 8.63 -5.32 17.21
C GLY A 227 7.81 -6.24 16.31
N ILE A 228 8.32 -6.60 15.11
CA ILE A 228 7.69 -7.56 14.21
C ILE A 228 8.71 -8.66 13.88
N GLN A 229 8.29 -9.90 13.99
CA GLN A 229 9.16 -11.03 13.68
C GLN A 229 9.05 -11.43 12.21
N GLY A 230 10.20 -11.69 11.58
CA GLY A 230 10.28 -12.09 10.16
C GLY A 230 10.42 -10.91 9.22
N ASP A 231 10.05 -11.13 7.98
CA ASP A 231 10.09 -10.13 6.92
C ASP A 231 8.82 -9.28 6.92
N VAL A 232 8.98 -8.01 6.60
CA VAL A 232 7.89 -7.04 6.52
C VAL A 232 8.05 -6.21 5.26
N ASP A 233 6.96 -5.99 4.57
CA ASP A 233 6.91 -5.09 3.43
C ASP A 233 7.14 -3.66 3.89
N VAL A 234 8.25 -3.06 3.42
CA VAL A 234 8.60 -1.67 3.74
C VAL A 234 8.25 -0.78 2.57
N ASN A 235 7.54 0.28 2.88
CA ASN A 235 7.00 1.23 1.93
C ASN A 235 7.55 2.64 2.18
N VAL A 236 7.49 3.48 1.15
CA VAL A 236 7.79 4.89 1.26
C VAL A 236 6.72 5.72 0.54
N PHE A 237 6.32 6.82 1.16
CA PHE A 237 5.47 7.82 0.52
C PHE A 237 6.27 8.61 -0.52
N ASN A 238 5.65 8.92 -1.66
CA ASN A 238 6.26 9.70 -2.74
C ASN A 238 6.18 11.20 -2.46
N GLY A 239 6.89 11.65 -1.45
CA GLY A 239 6.92 13.05 -1.03
C GLY A 239 7.71 13.26 0.25
N TYR A 240 7.62 14.47 0.78
CA TYR A 240 8.24 14.90 2.04
C TYR A 240 7.21 14.94 3.16
N LYS A 241 7.64 15.38 4.33
CA LYS A 241 6.80 15.50 5.53
C LYS A 241 5.61 16.43 5.30
N GLU A 242 5.84 17.60 4.71
CA GLU A 242 4.78 18.58 4.42
C GLU A 242 3.77 18.04 3.40
N GLN A 243 4.26 17.36 2.38
CA GLN A 243 3.40 16.72 1.37
C GLN A 243 2.63 15.54 1.94
N PHE A 244 3.20 14.80 2.88
CA PHE A 244 2.48 13.72 3.57
C PHE A 244 1.40 14.28 4.49
N ALA A 245 1.67 15.38 5.20
CA ALA A 245 0.66 16.07 6.01
C ALA A 245 -0.50 16.57 5.13
N GLU A 246 -0.19 17.16 3.97
CA GLU A 246 -1.20 17.56 2.99
C GLU A 246 -2.00 16.37 2.45
N PHE A 247 -1.33 15.25 2.16
CA PHE A 247 -1.99 14.00 1.74
C PHE A 247 -2.98 13.52 2.81
N LEU A 248 -2.57 13.48 4.07
CA LEU A 248 -3.46 13.10 5.18
C LEU A 248 -4.64 14.05 5.36
N GLN A 249 -4.46 15.34 5.07
CA GLN A 249 -5.55 16.31 5.14
C GLN A 249 -6.55 16.16 3.99
N LYS A 250 -6.08 15.88 2.79
CA LYS A 250 -6.90 15.91 1.56
C LYS A 250 -7.48 14.56 1.14
N GLU A 251 -6.72 13.49 1.34
CA GLU A 251 -7.01 12.19 0.72
C GLU A 251 -7.55 11.13 1.71
N THR A 252 -7.69 11.46 3.00
CA THR A 252 -8.25 10.53 3.99
C THR A 252 -9.75 10.32 3.82
N ILE A 253 -10.29 9.29 4.47
CA ILE A 253 -11.72 8.96 4.49
C ILE A 253 -12.52 10.13 5.05
N LYS A 254 -13.64 10.47 4.41
CA LYS A 254 -14.44 11.67 4.68
C LYS A 254 -15.83 11.38 5.25
N LYS A 255 -16.32 10.14 5.09
CA LYS A 255 -17.64 9.72 5.57
C LYS A 255 -17.70 8.22 5.88
#